data_fe8d2b146a125aff47ef26d1d31a576d
#
_entry.id   fe8d2b146a125aff47ef26d1d31a576d
#
_cell.length_a   1.000
_cell.length_b   1.000
_cell.length_c   1.000
_cell.angle_alpha   90.00
_cell.angle_beta   90.00
_cell.angle_gamma   90.00
#
_symmetry.space_group_name_H-M   'P 1'
#
loop_
_entity.id
_entity.type
_entity.pdbx_description
1 polymer ?
#
loop_
_entity_poly.entity_id
_entity_poly.type
_entity_poly.pdbx_seq_one_letter_code
_entity_poly.pdbx_strand_id
1 'polypeptide(L)'
;MKRNLITILSAICLLLVVRCAEKRQQPVLTNKDVSKVIARMTDVMVHDVTNPPLASRFFAYTCLAGYEVMARDKQLKSMQGILNQYPAISASKQNELYNPQLSAVMAMFETAAKLQPSGSLMGKYEEGFLDSCRTIGFTDEVIDSSKSYAKFISKKILAYAKADGYRKISNYPRYKLKRTPGSWDLTPPAYMVPVEPYFNTVRTLVIDSASQFVPDAPVPFSTDKNSAFYKFLELSYSKSGDKLTQEEKNIANFWDCNPFAVQNDGHMLIGLKKISPGAHWMGVTAIACSQSQAGFAKTIEVNTMVAIGLMDAFICCWEDKYRTDRIRPETAIRRYIDPHWKPLLQTPPFPEYISGHSVISTTSAVILTHYFGNSFKYIDDVEQQFGVPPRQFNSFTQAATEAAISRFWGGIHFMDAIDNGILQGYRVGNWVVNKVSRGKGSK
;
A
#
# COMPACT_ATOMS: atom_id res chain seq x y z
N MET A 1 37.86 69.35 -1.00
CA MET A 1 36.52 68.87 -1.32
C MET A 1 36.49 67.70 -2.28
N LYS A 2 37.24 67.62 -3.37
CA LYS A 2 37.18 66.51 -4.34
C LYS A 2 37.68 65.15 -3.79
N ARG A 3 38.59 65.10 -2.84
CA ARG A 3 39.15 63.85 -2.26
C ARG A 3 38.18 63.13 -1.33
N ASN A 4 37.33 63.84 -0.62
CA ASN A 4 36.33 63.26 0.27
C ASN A 4 35.09 62.71 -0.46
N LEU A 5 34.82 63.23 -1.67
CA LEU A 5 33.70 62.78 -2.49
C LEU A 5 33.96 61.40 -3.11
N ILE A 6 35.22 61.14 -3.50
CA ILE A 6 35.65 59.86 -4.06
C ILE A 6 35.61 58.73 -3.03
N THR A 7 36.00 59.04 -1.77
CA THR A 7 35.97 58.07 -0.65
C THR A 7 34.54 57.73 -0.26
N ILE A 8 33.59 58.67 -0.33
CA ILE A 8 32.17 58.42 -0.01
C ILE A 8 31.53 57.61 -1.15
N LEU A 9 31.85 57.90 -2.41
CA LEU A 9 31.32 57.09 -3.57
C LEU A 9 31.85 55.64 -3.52
N SER A 10 33.12 55.40 -3.16
CA SER A 10 33.68 54.06 -3.00
C SER A 10 33.05 53.31 -1.85
N ALA A 11 32.71 53.97 -0.74
CA ALA A 11 32.02 53.31 0.39
C ALA A 11 30.57 52.96 0.08
N ILE A 12 29.86 53.77 -0.73
CA ILE A 12 28.50 53.51 -1.17
C ILE A 12 28.47 52.36 -2.20
N CYS A 13 29.45 52.25 -3.11
CA CYS A 13 29.56 51.12 -4.02
C CYS A 13 29.90 49.81 -3.28
N LEU A 14 30.73 49.86 -2.22
CA LEU A 14 30.99 48.66 -1.39
C LEU A 14 29.76 48.20 -0.60
N LEU A 15 28.92 49.12 -0.13
CA LEU A 15 27.67 48.82 0.56
C LEU A 15 26.59 48.26 -0.37
N LEU A 16 26.61 48.58 -1.66
CA LEU A 16 25.69 48.04 -2.66
C LEU A 16 26.09 46.61 -3.10
N VAL A 17 27.36 46.25 -3.04
CA VAL A 17 27.83 44.87 -3.40
C VAL A 17 27.59 43.88 -2.27
N VAL A 18 27.53 44.32 -1.00
CA VAL A 18 27.24 43.45 0.14
C VAL A 18 25.75 43.09 0.26
N ARG A 19 24.87 43.71 -0.50
CA ARG A 19 23.42 43.50 -0.43
C ARG A 19 22.89 42.39 -1.34
N CYS A 20 23.76 41.55 -1.96
CA CYS A 20 23.35 40.51 -2.87
C CYS A 20 23.88 39.14 -2.51
N ALA A 21 23.66 38.72 -1.28
CA ALA A 21 23.68 37.28 -0.93
C ALA A 21 22.64 36.97 0.14
N GLU A 22 21.41 37.46 -0.02
CA GLU A 22 20.30 36.74 0.58
C GLU A 22 20.35 35.35 -0.04
N LYS A 23 20.76 34.35 0.73
CA LYS A 23 20.55 32.96 0.36
C LYS A 23 19.06 32.84 0.02
N ARG A 24 18.70 32.82 -1.26
CA ARG A 24 17.33 32.53 -1.69
C ARG A 24 16.95 31.28 -0.97
N GLN A 25 15.98 31.38 -0.07
CA GLN A 25 15.47 30.23 0.67
C GLN A 25 15.00 29.23 -0.39
N GLN A 26 15.59 28.04 -0.41
CA GLN A 26 15.20 27.02 -1.40
C GLN A 26 13.71 26.69 -1.22
N PRO A 27 12.97 26.48 -2.32
CA PRO A 27 11.58 26.06 -2.23
C PRO A 27 11.45 24.77 -1.41
N VAL A 28 10.34 24.62 -0.70
CA VAL A 28 10.08 23.51 0.19
C VAL A 28 8.91 22.69 -0.36
N LEU A 29 9.08 21.38 -0.46
CA LEU A 29 8.02 20.45 -0.77
C LEU A 29 7.26 20.04 0.51
N THR A 30 6.02 19.62 0.33
CA THR A 30 5.09 19.35 1.42
C THR A 30 4.65 17.88 1.45
N ASN A 31 3.86 17.50 2.44
CA ASN A 31 3.18 16.21 2.50
C ASN A 31 2.33 15.94 1.24
N LYS A 32 1.75 16.99 0.63
CA LYS A 32 0.93 16.86 -0.58
C LYS A 32 1.72 16.34 -1.77
N ASP A 33 2.99 16.68 -1.88
CA ASP A 33 3.84 16.26 -3.00
C ASP A 33 4.15 14.76 -2.91
N VAL A 34 4.39 14.23 -1.71
CA VAL A 34 4.52 12.79 -1.46
C VAL A 34 3.20 12.06 -1.76
N SER A 35 2.08 12.59 -1.26
CA SER A 35 0.75 11.99 -1.46
C SER A 35 0.36 11.95 -2.94
N LYS A 36 0.76 12.96 -3.74
CA LYS A 36 0.53 12.95 -5.19
C LYS A 36 1.24 11.78 -5.88
N VAL A 37 2.48 11.45 -5.52
CA VAL A 37 3.17 10.29 -6.11
C VAL A 37 2.38 9.01 -5.83
N ILE A 38 1.93 8.80 -4.58
CA ILE A 38 1.13 7.64 -4.17
C ILE A 38 -0.19 7.56 -4.95
N ALA A 39 -0.89 8.70 -5.11
CA ALA A 39 -2.12 8.77 -5.88
C ALA A 39 -1.87 8.41 -7.37
N ARG A 40 -0.81 8.96 -7.99
CA ARG A 40 -0.47 8.65 -9.39
C ARG A 40 -0.06 7.19 -9.59
N MET A 41 0.64 6.60 -8.62
CA MET A 41 0.89 5.15 -8.64
C MET A 41 -0.41 4.35 -8.62
N THR A 42 -1.37 4.76 -7.80
CA THR A 42 -2.69 4.14 -7.71
C THR A 42 -3.44 4.24 -9.03
N ASP A 43 -3.42 5.41 -9.69
CA ASP A 43 -4.03 5.60 -11.01
C ASP A 43 -3.46 4.62 -12.06
N VAL A 44 -2.12 4.45 -12.07
CA VAL A 44 -1.45 3.48 -12.96
C VAL A 44 -1.81 2.04 -12.59
N MET A 45 -1.91 1.69 -11.30
CA MET A 45 -2.32 0.36 -10.86
C MET A 45 -3.76 0.03 -11.26
N VAL A 46 -4.67 1.00 -11.21
CA VAL A 46 -6.06 0.87 -11.69
C VAL A 46 -6.08 0.67 -13.21
N HIS A 47 -5.24 1.43 -13.95
CA HIS A 47 -5.08 1.24 -15.39
C HIS A 47 -4.61 -0.17 -15.74
N ASP A 48 -3.63 -0.69 -15.00
CA ASP A 48 -2.98 -1.99 -15.23
C ASP A 48 -3.75 -3.17 -14.61
N VAL A 49 -4.84 -2.93 -13.90
CA VAL A 49 -5.59 -3.95 -13.12
C VAL A 49 -4.63 -4.73 -12.21
N THR A 50 -3.75 -4.00 -11.50
CA THR A 50 -2.68 -4.60 -10.68
C THR A 50 -3.28 -5.37 -9.52
N ASN A 51 -2.87 -6.63 -9.34
CA ASN A 51 -3.33 -7.47 -8.23
C ASN A 51 -2.85 -6.94 -6.87
N PRO A 52 -3.60 -7.19 -5.76
CA PRO A 52 -3.30 -6.60 -4.46
C PRO A 52 -1.92 -6.92 -3.87
N PRO A 53 -1.41 -8.18 -3.91
CA PRO A 53 -0.04 -8.47 -3.49
C PRO A 53 1.02 -7.69 -4.26
N LEU A 54 0.91 -7.64 -5.58
CA LEU A 54 1.87 -6.93 -6.42
C LEU A 54 1.80 -5.42 -6.20
N ALA A 55 0.60 -4.86 -5.99
CA ALA A 55 0.43 -3.45 -5.64
C ALA A 55 1.18 -3.08 -4.35
N SER A 56 1.10 -3.92 -3.30
CA SER A 56 1.82 -3.70 -2.04
C SER A 56 3.34 -3.67 -2.24
N ARG A 57 3.85 -4.56 -3.10
CA ARG A 57 5.26 -4.60 -3.46
C ARG A 57 5.71 -3.31 -4.17
N PHE A 58 4.89 -2.77 -5.06
CA PHE A 58 5.19 -1.51 -5.75
C PHE A 58 5.24 -0.34 -4.75
N PHE A 59 4.27 -0.23 -3.85
CA PHE A 59 4.29 0.79 -2.81
C PHE A 59 5.51 0.67 -1.90
N ALA A 60 5.85 -0.55 -1.44
CA ALA A 60 6.95 -0.75 -0.51
C ALA A 60 8.29 -0.24 -1.09
N TYR A 61 8.66 -0.65 -2.29
CA TYR A 61 9.94 -0.23 -2.86
C TYR A 61 9.95 1.22 -3.32
N THR A 62 8.81 1.75 -3.78
CA THR A 62 8.72 3.17 -4.13
C THR A 62 8.87 4.07 -2.92
N CYS A 63 8.17 3.77 -1.82
CA CYS A 63 8.30 4.52 -0.58
C CYS A 63 9.72 4.38 0.02
N LEU A 64 10.33 3.19 -0.05
CA LEU A 64 11.71 2.98 0.36
C LEU A 64 12.72 3.85 -0.40
N ALA A 65 12.48 4.13 -1.68
CA ALA A 65 13.36 5.00 -2.44
C ALA A 65 13.34 6.44 -1.91
N GLY A 66 12.17 6.99 -1.65
CA GLY A 66 12.04 8.30 -0.99
C GLY A 66 12.63 8.31 0.42
N TYR A 67 12.35 7.25 1.18
CA TYR A 67 12.87 7.09 2.54
C TYR A 67 14.40 7.08 2.59
N GLU A 68 15.05 6.33 1.69
CA GLU A 68 16.51 6.23 1.64
C GLU A 68 17.17 7.58 1.35
N VAL A 69 16.58 8.42 0.50
CA VAL A 69 17.05 9.79 0.29
C VAL A 69 17.02 10.58 1.59
N MET A 70 15.88 10.55 2.30
CA MET A 70 15.72 11.29 3.56
C MET A 70 16.58 10.74 4.68
N ALA A 71 16.82 9.44 4.72
CA ALA A 71 17.72 8.81 5.69
C ALA A 71 19.19 9.23 5.46
N ARG A 72 19.60 9.37 4.21
CA ARG A 72 20.93 9.84 3.85
C ARG A 72 21.15 11.30 4.15
N ASP A 73 20.11 12.10 4.03
CA ASP A 73 20.11 13.50 4.48
C ASP A 73 19.97 13.64 6.00
N LYS A 74 20.04 12.55 6.76
CA LYS A 74 19.94 12.47 8.23
C LYS A 74 18.62 12.97 8.81
N GLN A 75 17.59 13.16 8.00
CA GLN A 75 16.24 13.51 8.47
C GLN A 75 15.48 12.30 8.96
N LEU A 76 15.84 11.08 8.49
CA LEU A 76 15.32 9.80 8.94
C LEU A 76 16.48 8.86 9.33
N LYS A 77 16.17 7.81 10.10
CA LYS A 77 17.16 6.79 10.45
C LYS A 77 17.30 5.77 9.31
N SER A 78 18.51 5.22 9.16
CA SER A 78 18.75 4.17 8.15
C SER A 78 17.90 2.92 8.43
N MET A 79 17.45 2.28 7.37
CA MET A 79 16.81 0.96 7.41
C MET A 79 17.81 -0.20 7.43
N GLN A 80 19.11 0.09 7.39
CA GLN A 80 20.15 -0.92 7.49
C GLN A 80 20.10 -1.61 8.86
N GLY A 81 20.11 -2.95 8.86
CA GLY A 81 19.96 -3.76 10.07
C GLY A 81 18.51 -3.89 10.59
N ILE A 82 17.55 -3.18 9.97
CA ILE A 82 16.11 -3.31 10.26
C ILE A 82 15.43 -4.18 9.20
N LEU A 83 15.64 -3.85 7.91
CA LEU A 83 15.08 -4.61 6.81
C LEU A 83 15.96 -5.83 6.47
N ASN A 84 15.31 -6.92 6.13
CA ASN A 84 15.95 -8.17 5.74
C ASN A 84 16.81 -7.98 4.50
N GLN A 85 18.11 -8.33 4.60
CA GLN A 85 19.08 -8.24 3.50
C GLN A 85 19.16 -6.85 2.85
N TYR A 86 18.86 -5.78 3.63
CA TYR A 86 18.93 -4.42 3.11
C TYR A 86 20.39 -4.04 2.81
N PRO A 87 20.70 -3.55 1.60
CA PRO A 87 22.08 -3.30 1.21
C PRO A 87 22.66 -2.10 1.94
N ALA A 88 23.95 -2.16 2.23
CA ALA A 88 24.70 -0.95 2.54
C ALA A 88 24.80 -0.09 1.28
N ILE A 89 24.10 1.05 1.27
CA ILE A 89 24.20 2.00 0.17
C ILE A 89 25.35 2.95 0.50
N SER A 90 26.47 2.88 -0.22
CA SER A 90 27.59 3.80 -0.02
C SER A 90 27.22 5.23 -0.41
N ALA A 91 27.85 6.23 0.23
CA ALA A 91 27.67 7.61 -0.18
C ALA A 91 28.13 7.78 -1.64
N SER A 92 27.28 8.37 -2.50
CA SER A 92 27.80 8.93 -3.75
C SER A 92 28.51 10.26 -3.44
N LYS A 93 29.43 10.69 -4.29
CA LYS A 93 29.84 12.09 -4.31
C LYS A 93 28.60 12.90 -4.69
N GLN A 94 27.93 13.48 -3.69
CA GLN A 94 26.79 14.35 -3.92
C GLN A 94 27.31 15.66 -4.50
N ASN A 95 26.65 16.15 -5.52
CA ASN A 95 26.80 17.55 -5.91
C ASN A 95 26.11 18.39 -4.82
N GLU A 96 26.76 19.40 -4.31
CA GLU A 96 26.26 20.27 -3.22
C GLU A 96 24.94 21.00 -3.57
N LEU A 97 24.55 20.97 -4.84
CA LEU A 97 23.36 21.67 -5.36
C LEU A 97 22.04 20.85 -5.27
N TYR A 98 22.07 19.55 -4.91
CA TYR A 98 20.82 18.78 -4.85
C TYR A 98 19.91 19.24 -3.69
N ASN A 99 18.58 19.10 -3.90
CA ASN A 99 17.60 19.28 -2.82
C ASN A 99 17.09 17.93 -2.35
N PRO A 100 17.18 17.58 -1.03
CA PRO A 100 16.78 16.27 -0.53
C PRO A 100 15.30 15.93 -0.74
N GLN A 101 14.40 16.89 -0.51
CA GLN A 101 12.96 16.66 -0.69
C GLN A 101 12.62 16.39 -2.16
N LEU A 102 13.16 17.22 -3.06
CA LEU A 102 12.99 17.03 -4.50
C LEU A 102 13.57 15.69 -4.95
N SER A 103 14.78 15.34 -4.50
CA SER A 103 15.40 14.04 -4.80
C SER A 103 14.58 12.86 -4.28
N ALA A 104 13.94 12.98 -3.11
CA ALA A 104 13.09 11.93 -2.55
C ALA A 104 11.85 11.69 -3.42
N VAL A 105 11.14 12.75 -3.83
CA VAL A 105 9.97 12.64 -4.72
C VAL A 105 10.37 12.08 -6.08
N MET A 106 11.48 12.55 -6.66
CA MET A 106 11.97 12.04 -7.95
C MET A 106 12.43 10.58 -7.86
N ALA A 107 13.03 10.15 -6.74
CA ALA A 107 13.40 8.75 -6.52
C ALA A 107 12.15 7.86 -6.44
N MET A 108 11.06 8.35 -5.85
CA MET A 108 9.77 7.66 -5.87
C MET A 108 9.21 7.55 -7.30
N PHE A 109 9.17 8.63 -8.09
CA PHE A 109 8.72 8.58 -9.49
C PHE A 109 9.54 7.61 -10.33
N GLU A 110 10.87 7.72 -10.29
CA GLU A 110 11.79 6.86 -11.04
C GLU A 110 11.63 5.37 -10.66
N THR A 111 11.45 5.07 -9.36
CA THR A 111 11.26 3.71 -8.89
C THR A 111 9.90 3.15 -9.32
N ALA A 112 8.82 3.93 -9.17
CA ALA A 112 7.49 3.54 -9.60
C ALA A 112 7.43 3.29 -11.10
N ALA A 113 8.05 4.17 -11.91
CA ALA A 113 8.12 4.04 -13.36
C ALA A 113 8.83 2.75 -13.82
N LYS A 114 9.76 2.22 -13.04
CA LYS A 114 10.49 0.97 -13.36
C LYS A 114 9.83 -0.29 -12.83
N LEU A 115 8.94 -0.16 -11.84
CA LEU A 115 8.24 -1.31 -11.23
C LEU A 115 6.91 -1.61 -11.89
N GLN A 116 6.13 -0.57 -12.25
CA GLN A 116 4.80 -0.73 -12.80
C GLN A 116 4.82 -1.06 -14.30
N PRO A 117 3.94 -1.94 -14.80
CA PRO A 117 3.88 -2.29 -16.23
C PRO A 117 3.72 -1.07 -17.14
N SER A 118 2.76 -0.20 -16.86
CA SER A 118 2.55 1.07 -17.57
C SER A 118 3.34 2.23 -16.96
N GLY A 119 4.56 1.97 -16.49
CA GLY A 119 5.40 2.95 -15.79
C GLY A 119 5.75 4.21 -16.59
N SER A 120 5.63 4.20 -17.91
CA SER A 120 5.77 5.41 -18.74
C SER A 120 4.76 6.51 -18.37
N LEU A 121 3.59 6.14 -17.82
CA LEU A 121 2.62 7.11 -17.31
C LEU A 121 3.18 7.87 -16.10
N MET A 122 3.98 7.22 -15.26
CA MET A 122 4.65 7.89 -14.13
C MET A 122 5.62 8.97 -14.60
N GLY A 123 6.30 8.75 -15.74
CA GLY A 123 7.17 9.77 -16.37
C GLY A 123 6.41 11.04 -16.76
N LYS A 124 5.21 10.90 -17.33
CA LYS A 124 4.35 12.05 -17.65
C LYS A 124 3.92 12.84 -16.40
N TYR A 125 3.62 12.12 -15.31
CA TYR A 125 3.30 12.77 -14.03
C TYR A 125 4.53 13.47 -13.43
N GLU A 126 5.73 12.89 -13.57
CA GLU A 126 6.98 13.51 -13.14
C GLU A 126 7.24 14.84 -13.90
N GLU A 127 7.03 14.87 -15.22
CA GLU A 127 7.17 16.10 -16.02
C GLU A 127 6.28 17.22 -15.48
N GLY A 128 4.98 16.97 -15.27
CA GLY A 128 4.06 17.96 -14.70
C GLY A 128 4.42 18.39 -13.27
N PHE A 129 4.99 17.48 -12.49
CA PHE A 129 5.52 17.80 -11.16
C PHE A 129 6.73 18.74 -11.26
N LEU A 130 7.67 18.49 -12.19
CA LEU A 130 8.85 19.32 -12.38
C LEU A 130 8.50 20.73 -12.87
N ASP A 131 7.48 20.87 -13.72
CA ASP A 131 6.98 22.20 -14.12
C ASP A 131 6.43 22.98 -12.92
N SER A 132 5.72 22.29 -12.03
CA SER A 132 5.27 22.87 -10.76
C SER A 132 6.47 23.27 -9.87
N CYS A 133 7.53 22.48 -9.84
CA CYS A 133 8.76 22.79 -9.09
C CYS A 133 9.45 24.04 -9.62
N ARG A 134 9.54 24.22 -10.96
CA ARG A 134 10.06 25.44 -11.57
C ARG A 134 9.22 26.67 -11.17
N THR A 135 7.90 26.53 -11.18
CA THR A 135 6.97 27.61 -10.81
C THR A 135 7.18 28.10 -9.37
N ILE A 136 7.49 27.17 -8.43
CA ILE A 136 7.78 27.56 -7.04
C ILE A 136 9.21 27.99 -6.78
N GLY A 137 10.07 27.97 -7.81
CA GLY A 137 11.40 28.59 -7.80
C GLY A 137 12.59 27.64 -7.73
N PHE A 138 12.42 26.32 -7.97
CA PHE A 138 13.57 25.45 -8.20
C PHE A 138 14.24 25.77 -9.53
N THR A 139 15.57 25.95 -9.52
CA THR A 139 16.36 26.12 -10.75
C THR A 139 16.59 24.80 -11.46
N ASP A 140 16.83 24.85 -12.78
CA ASP A 140 17.12 23.63 -13.56
C ASP A 140 18.37 22.92 -13.06
N GLU A 141 19.39 23.65 -12.58
CA GLU A 141 20.60 23.04 -12.00
C GLU A 141 20.28 22.23 -10.73
N VAL A 142 19.42 22.74 -9.84
CA VAL A 142 18.97 22.01 -8.65
C VAL A 142 18.12 20.81 -9.06
N ILE A 143 17.24 20.96 -10.06
CA ILE A 143 16.40 19.88 -10.60
C ILE A 143 17.30 18.78 -11.16
N ASP A 144 18.27 19.09 -12.03
CA ASP A 144 19.14 18.11 -12.67
C ASP A 144 20.05 17.38 -11.66
N SER A 145 20.59 18.13 -10.70
CA SER A 145 21.38 17.56 -9.60
C SER A 145 20.54 16.60 -8.74
N SER A 146 19.31 17.02 -8.36
CA SER A 146 18.37 16.21 -7.60
C SER A 146 17.94 14.97 -8.37
N LYS A 147 17.70 15.08 -9.68
CA LYS A 147 17.37 13.96 -10.57
C LYS A 147 18.49 12.94 -10.67
N SER A 148 19.72 13.41 -10.77
CA SER A 148 20.91 12.54 -10.83
C SER A 148 21.05 11.73 -9.53
N TYR A 149 20.85 12.37 -8.38
CA TYR A 149 20.88 11.70 -7.09
C TYR A 149 19.70 10.74 -6.89
N ALA A 150 18.49 11.14 -7.29
CA ALA A 150 17.30 10.29 -7.28
C ALA A 150 17.49 9.00 -8.07
N LYS A 151 18.05 9.09 -9.30
CA LYS A 151 18.38 7.93 -10.14
C LYS A 151 19.40 7.00 -9.47
N PHE A 152 20.42 7.56 -8.80
CA PHE A 152 21.40 6.76 -8.06
C PHE A 152 20.70 5.94 -6.95
N ILE A 153 19.86 6.56 -6.11
CA ILE A 153 19.14 5.88 -5.04
C ILE A 153 18.14 4.86 -5.61
N SER A 154 17.32 5.26 -6.59
CA SER A 154 16.36 4.38 -7.25
C SER A 154 17.03 3.12 -7.80
N LYS A 155 18.18 3.24 -8.45
CA LYS A 155 18.94 2.09 -8.96
C LYS A 155 19.31 1.10 -7.85
N LYS A 156 19.66 1.58 -6.65
CA LYS A 156 20.00 0.72 -5.50
C LYS A 156 18.76 0.01 -4.95
N ILE A 157 17.65 0.73 -4.80
CA ILE A 157 16.37 0.16 -4.32
C ILE A 157 15.80 -0.82 -5.35
N LEU A 158 15.88 -0.53 -6.64
CA LEU A 158 15.46 -1.45 -7.71
C LEU A 158 16.32 -2.74 -7.73
N ALA A 159 17.62 -2.65 -7.45
CA ALA A 159 18.46 -3.82 -7.29
C ALA A 159 18.02 -4.66 -6.08
N TYR A 160 17.69 -4.02 -4.96
CA TYR A 160 17.14 -4.68 -3.78
C TYR A 160 15.78 -5.33 -4.07
N ALA A 161 14.90 -4.65 -4.81
CA ALA A 161 13.61 -5.21 -5.26
C ALA A 161 13.81 -6.40 -6.22
N LYS A 162 14.78 -6.33 -7.14
CA LYS A 162 15.09 -7.43 -8.08
C LYS A 162 15.53 -8.70 -7.35
N ALA A 163 16.19 -8.54 -6.20
CA ALA A 163 16.72 -9.65 -5.40
C ALA A 163 15.67 -10.29 -4.46
N ASP A 164 14.41 -9.83 -4.43
CA ASP A 164 13.38 -10.34 -3.54
C ASP A 164 12.74 -11.69 -3.96
N GLY A 165 13.08 -12.18 -5.13
CA GLY A 165 12.58 -13.45 -5.64
C GLY A 165 11.30 -13.36 -6.47
N TYR A 166 10.58 -12.22 -6.50
CA TYR A 166 9.32 -12.11 -7.23
C TYR A 166 9.43 -12.54 -8.70
N ARG A 167 10.53 -12.16 -9.39
CA ARG A 167 10.75 -12.54 -10.79
C ARG A 167 10.92 -14.04 -11.01
N LYS A 168 11.23 -14.83 -9.99
CA LYS A 168 11.36 -16.28 -10.07
C LYS A 168 10.02 -16.99 -10.13
N ILE A 169 8.96 -16.34 -9.64
CA ILE A 169 7.61 -16.92 -9.56
C ILE A 169 7.09 -17.35 -10.93
N SER A 170 7.41 -16.61 -11.99
CA SER A 170 7.01 -16.98 -13.36
C SER A 170 7.58 -18.32 -13.85
N ASN A 171 8.64 -18.81 -13.22
CA ASN A 171 9.26 -20.10 -13.53
C ASN A 171 8.71 -21.25 -12.67
N TYR A 172 7.83 -20.98 -11.71
CA TYR A 172 7.25 -22.00 -10.86
C TYR A 172 6.14 -22.75 -11.59
N PRO A 173 5.85 -24.02 -11.21
CA PRO A 173 4.75 -24.77 -11.79
C PRO A 173 3.43 -24.01 -11.65
N ARG A 174 2.55 -24.11 -12.63
CA ARG A 174 1.19 -23.58 -12.50
C ARG A 174 0.49 -24.21 -11.31
N TYR A 175 -0.19 -23.39 -10.50
CA TYR A 175 -0.98 -23.86 -9.40
C TYR A 175 -2.08 -24.81 -9.90
N LYS A 176 -2.18 -26.00 -9.29
CA LYS A 176 -3.16 -27.03 -9.63
C LYS A 176 -4.27 -27.05 -8.60
N LEU A 177 -5.52 -26.86 -9.04
CA LEU A 177 -6.69 -27.01 -8.19
C LEU A 177 -6.77 -28.43 -7.66
N LYS A 178 -6.96 -28.61 -6.35
CA LYS A 178 -7.05 -29.94 -5.71
C LYS A 178 -8.36 -30.65 -6.08
N ARG A 179 -9.45 -29.88 -6.28
CA ARG A 179 -10.79 -30.39 -6.62
C ARG A 179 -11.35 -31.39 -5.63
N THR A 180 -10.89 -31.34 -4.38
CA THR A 180 -11.46 -32.16 -3.28
C THR A 180 -12.59 -31.37 -2.61
N PRO A 181 -13.54 -32.07 -1.94
CA PRO A 181 -14.51 -31.38 -1.10
C PRO A 181 -13.80 -30.47 -0.09
N GLY A 182 -14.27 -29.24 0.04
CA GLY A 182 -13.66 -28.25 0.95
C GLY A 182 -12.44 -27.50 0.39
N SER A 183 -11.87 -27.91 -0.76
CA SER A 183 -10.83 -27.14 -1.43
C SER A 183 -11.41 -25.98 -2.26
N TRP A 184 -10.59 -24.94 -2.44
CA TRP A 184 -10.91 -23.81 -3.28
C TRP A 184 -11.04 -24.21 -4.76
N ASP A 185 -11.99 -23.56 -5.45
CA ASP A 185 -12.23 -23.70 -6.87
C ASP A 185 -12.51 -22.34 -7.50
N LEU A 186 -12.40 -22.26 -8.83
CA LEU A 186 -12.65 -21.02 -9.58
C LEU A 186 -14.14 -20.63 -9.44
N THR A 187 -14.40 -19.33 -9.35
CA THR A 187 -15.73 -18.77 -9.09
C THR A 187 -16.24 -17.91 -10.25
N PRO A 188 -17.57 -17.85 -10.45
CA PRO A 188 -18.16 -16.94 -11.42
C PRO A 188 -17.85 -15.46 -11.08
N PRO A 189 -18.04 -14.54 -12.04
CA PRO A 189 -18.48 -14.79 -13.41
C PRO A 189 -17.33 -15.14 -14.36
N ALA A 190 -16.09 -14.79 -14.02
CA ALA A 190 -14.96 -14.85 -14.93
C ALA A 190 -14.12 -16.13 -14.82
N TYR A 191 -14.31 -16.94 -13.76
CA TYR A 191 -13.52 -18.15 -13.50
C TYR A 191 -12.00 -17.91 -13.64
N MET A 192 -11.54 -16.80 -13.06
CA MET A 192 -10.17 -16.32 -13.20
C MET A 192 -9.16 -17.29 -12.60
N VAL A 193 -7.99 -17.36 -13.23
CA VAL A 193 -6.86 -18.16 -12.73
C VAL A 193 -6.41 -17.71 -11.33
N PRO A 194 -5.76 -18.61 -10.55
CA PRO A 194 -5.22 -18.28 -9.22
C PRO A 194 -4.28 -17.07 -9.26
N VAL A 195 -4.54 -16.11 -8.38
CA VAL A 195 -3.72 -14.88 -8.29
C VAL A 195 -2.55 -15.10 -7.35
N GLU A 196 -1.34 -14.92 -7.86
CA GLU A 196 -0.08 -14.92 -7.12
C GLU A 196 0.15 -16.11 -6.17
N PRO A 197 -0.05 -17.36 -6.59
CA PRO A 197 -0.05 -18.53 -5.70
C PRO A 197 1.28 -18.76 -4.97
N TYR A 198 2.34 -18.08 -5.39
CA TYR A 198 3.69 -18.21 -4.80
C TYR A 198 4.20 -16.89 -4.21
N PHE A 199 3.33 -15.91 -3.95
CA PHE A 199 3.74 -14.63 -3.37
C PHE A 199 4.37 -14.78 -1.97
N ASN A 200 4.05 -15.83 -1.25
CA ASN A 200 4.66 -16.25 0.01
C ASN A 200 6.16 -16.55 -0.09
N THR A 201 6.69 -16.78 -1.30
CA THR A 201 8.14 -17.03 -1.53
C THR A 201 8.94 -15.75 -1.74
N VAL A 202 8.28 -14.61 -1.84
CA VAL A 202 8.93 -13.30 -1.95
C VAL A 202 9.62 -12.97 -0.62
N ARG A 203 10.84 -12.40 -0.70
CA ARG A 203 11.55 -11.96 0.50
C ARG A 203 10.72 -10.97 1.32
N THR A 204 10.52 -11.30 2.60
CA THR A 204 9.91 -10.42 3.59
C THR A 204 10.79 -9.20 3.86
N LEU A 205 10.20 -8.09 4.28
CA LEU A 205 10.93 -6.87 4.58
C LEU A 205 11.37 -6.79 6.04
N VAL A 206 10.48 -7.05 7.01
CA VAL A 206 10.78 -6.98 8.45
C VAL A 206 10.39 -8.22 9.22
N ILE A 207 9.43 -9.01 8.77
CA ILE A 207 9.11 -10.31 9.36
C ILE A 207 10.17 -11.34 8.98
N ASP A 208 10.37 -12.34 9.82
CA ASP A 208 11.46 -13.31 9.64
C ASP A 208 11.14 -14.35 8.54
N SER A 209 9.84 -14.68 8.35
CA SER A 209 9.34 -15.58 7.30
C SER A 209 7.86 -15.37 7.02
N ALA A 210 7.36 -15.87 5.89
CA ALA A 210 5.95 -15.86 5.53
C ALA A 210 5.07 -16.58 6.59
N SER A 211 5.61 -17.59 7.26
CA SER A 211 4.92 -18.40 8.27
C SER A 211 5.14 -17.92 9.71
N GLN A 212 5.74 -16.76 9.93
CA GLN A 212 6.04 -16.28 11.30
C GLN A 212 4.78 -16.10 12.16
N PHE A 213 3.66 -15.72 11.56
CA PHE A 213 2.41 -15.41 12.24
C PHE A 213 1.26 -16.29 11.77
N VAL A 214 1.52 -17.57 11.58
CA VAL A 214 0.47 -18.54 11.21
C VAL A 214 -0.67 -18.47 12.24
N PRO A 215 -1.92 -18.24 11.78
CA PRO A 215 -3.10 -18.27 12.63
C PRO A 215 -3.50 -19.71 12.98
N ASP A 216 -4.50 -19.84 13.85
CA ASP A 216 -5.13 -21.14 14.12
C ASP A 216 -5.63 -21.78 12.81
N ALA A 217 -5.71 -23.09 12.79
CA ALA A 217 -6.21 -23.80 11.62
C ALA A 217 -7.69 -23.44 11.35
N PRO A 218 -8.09 -23.33 10.06
CA PRO A 218 -9.49 -23.12 9.75
C PRO A 218 -10.37 -24.25 10.28
N VAL A 219 -11.61 -23.95 10.61
CA VAL A 219 -12.59 -24.97 10.95
C VAL A 219 -12.65 -26.02 9.84
N PRO A 220 -12.47 -27.34 10.16
CA PRO A 220 -12.42 -28.39 9.17
C PRO A 220 -13.71 -28.46 8.34
N PHE A 221 -13.56 -28.62 7.02
CA PHE A 221 -14.70 -28.80 6.12
C PHE A 221 -15.52 -30.04 6.51
N SER A 222 -16.84 -29.87 6.55
CA SER A 222 -17.79 -30.95 6.78
C SER A 222 -19.14 -30.59 6.16
N THR A 223 -19.83 -31.60 5.64
CA THR A 223 -21.22 -31.51 5.17
C THR A 223 -22.25 -31.94 6.21
N ASP A 224 -21.81 -32.40 7.38
CA ASP A 224 -22.68 -32.70 8.51
C ASP A 224 -23.29 -31.39 9.04
N LYS A 225 -24.62 -31.33 9.09
CA LYS A 225 -25.38 -30.15 9.52
C LYS A 225 -25.08 -29.74 10.97
N ASN A 226 -24.62 -30.64 11.80
CA ASN A 226 -24.23 -30.35 13.19
C ASN A 226 -22.79 -29.84 13.33
N SER A 227 -22.00 -29.90 12.26
CA SER A 227 -20.60 -29.49 12.31
C SER A 227 -20.44 -27.98 12.43
N ALA A 228 -19.33 -27.53 12.97
CA ALA A 228 -18.97 -26.13 13.07
C ALA A 228 -18.87 -25.46 11.68
N PHE A 229 -18.35 -26.19 10.67
CA PHE A 229 -18.26 -25.65 9.31
C PHE A 229 -19.65 -25.42 8.69
N TYR A 230 -20.57 -26.38 8.85
CA TYR A 230 -21.90 -26.24 8.29
C TYR A 230 -22.68 -25.07 8.96
N LYS A 231 -22.46 -24.85 10.25
CA LYS A 231 -23.03 -23.68 10.96
C LYS A 231 -22.49 -22.34 10.40
N PHE A 232 -21.20 -22.26 10.03
CA PHE A 232 -20.69 -21.09 9.31
C PHE A 232 -21.33 -20.92 7.94
N LEU A 233 -21.57 -22.04 7.25
CA LEU A 233 -22.23 -22.03 5.94
C LEU A 233 -23.67 -21.52 6.05
N GLU A 234 -24.46 -22.01 7.01
CA GLU A 234 -25.82 -21.55 7.31
C GLU A 234 -25.83 -20.07 7.71
N LEU A 235 -24.90 -19.66 8.56
CA LEU A 235 -24.78 -18.25 8.97
C LEU A 235 -24.51 -17.35 7.78
N SER A 236 -23.60 -17.70 6.90
CA SER A 236 -23.29 -16.93 5.67
C SER A 236 -24.51 -16.89 4.73
N TYR A 237 -25.24 -17.98 4.58
CA TYR A 237 -26.45 -18.03 3.78
C TYR A 237 -27.59 -17.20 4.37
N SER A 238 -27.74 -17.23 5.72
CA SER A 238 -28.81 -16.48 6.42
C SER A 238 -28.56 -14.97 6.45
N LYS A 239 -27.31 -14.53 6.32
CA LYS A 239 -26.88 -13.13 6.33
C LYS A 239 -26.37 -12.73 4.94
N SER A 240 -27.24 -12.79 3.94
CA SER A 240 -26.87 -12.48 2.54
C SER A 240 -28.05 -11.93 1.74
N GLY A 241 -27.77 -11.26 0.65
CA GLY A 241 -28.75 -10.74 -0.31
C GLY A 241 -29.73 -9.74 0.35
N ASP A 242 -31.02 -10.01 0.22
CA ASP A 242 -32.08 -9.13 0.73
C ASP A 242 -32.26 -9.20 2.26
N LYS A 243 -31.59 -10.15 2.91
CA LYS A 243 -31.58 -10.26 4.38
C LYS A 243 -30.61 -9.28 5.04
N LEU A 244 -29.76 -8.61 4.27
CA LEU A 244 -28.87 -7.55 4.74
C LEU A 244 -29.63 -6.23 4.86
N THR A 245 -29.34 -5.48 5.92
CA THR A 245 -29.74 -4.08 6.04
C THR A 245 -29.07 -3.22 4.99
N GLN A 246 -29.62 -2.04 4.70
CA GLN A 246 -29.01 -1.11 3.76
C GLN A 246 -27.62 -0.67 4.23
N GLU A 247 -27.40 -0.51 5.54
CA GLU A 247 -26.08 -0.13 6.08
C GLU A 247 -25.05 -1.26 5.90
N GLU A 248 -25.41 -2.53 6.13
CA GLU A 248 -24.53 -3.67 5.85
C GLU A 248 -24.15 -3.74 4.37
N LYS A 249 -25.10 -3.46 3.46
CA LYS A 249 -24.81 -3.37 2.01
C LYS A 249 -23.89 -2.19 1.68
N ASN A 250 -24.12 -1.03 2.28
CA ASN A 250 -23.28 0.16 2.09
C ASN A 250 -21.86 -0.08 2.56
N ILE A 251 -21.67 -0.70 3.72
CA ILE A 251 -20.37 -1.05 4.27
C ILE A 251 -19.65 -2.07 3.37
N ALA A 252 -20.34 -3.12 2.93
CA ALA A 252 -19.77 -4.10 2.04
C ALA A 252 -19.28 -3.47 0.72
N ASN A 253 -20.06 -2.58 0.15
CA ASN A 253 -19.74 -1.87 -1.10
C ASN A 253 -18.61 -0.85 -0.90
N PHE A 254 -18.58 -0.13 0.22
CA PHE A 254 -17.50 0.82 0.54
C PHE A 254 -16.13 0.16 0.57
N TRP A 255 -16.04 -1.04 1.14
CA TRP A 255 -14.79 -1.80 1.23
C TRP A 255 -14.59 -2.80 0.08
N ASP A 256 -15.34 -2.68 -1.04
CA ASP A 256 -15.15 -3.57 -2.20
C ASP A 256 -13.96 -3.16 -3.07
N CYS A 257 -12.79 -3.16 -2.46
CA CYS A 257 -11.51 -2.90 -3.12
C CYS A 257 -11.06 -4.14 -3.91
N ASN A 258 -11.79 -4.50 -4.98
CA ASN A 258 -11.51 -5.65 -5.82
C ASN A 258 -11.11 -5.21 -7.24
N PRO A 259 -9.80 -5.14 -7.59
CA PRO A 259 -9.37 -4.76 -8.93
C PRO A 259 -9.83 -5.74 -10.03
N PHE A 260 -10.25 -6.96 -9.66
CA PHE A 260 -10.76 -7.97 -10.58
C PHE A 260 -12.29 -7.91 -10.77
N ALA A 261 -12.95 -6.93 -10.17
CA ALA A 261 -14.40 -6.80 -10.30
C ALA A 261 -14.79 -6.59 -11.76
N VAL A 262 -15.75 -7.37 -12.22
CA VAL A 262 -16.29 -7.29 -13.57
C VAL A 262 -17.80 -7.23 -13.51
N GLN A 263 -18.39 -6.49 -14.45
CA GLN A 263 -19.81 -6.49 -14.71
C GLN A 263 -20.08 -7.37 -15.94
N ASN A 264 -21.03 -8.28 -15.81
CA ASN A 264 -21.51 -9.06 -16.93
C ASN A 264 -22.68 -8.32 -17.59
N ASP A 265 -22.50 -7.88 -18.83
CA ASP A 265 -23.52 -7.24 -19.63
C ASP A 265 -23.76 -8.08 -20.89
N GLY A 266 -24.60 -9.10 -20.75
CA GLY A 266 -24.92 -10.05 -21.81
C GLY A 266 -23.72 -10.85 -22.30
N HIS A 267 -23.14 -10.46 -23.43
CA HIS A 267 -22.00 -11.15 -24.04
C HIS A 267 -20.62 -10.58 -23.65
N MET A 268 -20.58 -9.50 -22.85
CA MET A 268 -19.33 -8.82 -22.49
C MET A 268 -19.09 -8.84 -20.99
N LEU A 269 -17.83 -9.10 -20.60
CA LEU A 269 -17.32 -8.85 -19.25
C LEU A 269 -16.63 -7.50 -19.26
N ILE A 270 -17.17 -6.53 -18.51
CA ILE A 270 -16.63 -5.18 -18.39
C ILE A 270 -15.90 -5.08 -17.07
N GLY A 271 -14.60 -4.79 -17.10
CA GLY A 271 -13.80 -4.54 -15.89
C GLY A 271 -14.26 -3.27 -15.19
N LEU A 272 -14.51 -3.35 -13.89
CA LEU A 272 -14.80 -2.19 -13.05
C LEU A 272 -13.49 -1.60 -12.55
N LYS A 273 -13.36 -0.27 -12.62
CA LYS A 273 -12.18 0.42 -12.10
C LYS A 273 -12.28 0.51 -10.59
N LYS A 274 -11.51 -0.31 -9.88
CA LYS A 274 -11.42 -0.31 -8.42
C LYS A 274 -9.97 -0.40 -7.97
N ILE A 275 -9.68 0.22 -6.84
CA ILE A 275 -8.36 0.14 -6.22
C ILE A 275 -8.18 -1.16 -5.43
N SER A 276 -6.94 -1.52 -5.10
CA SER A 276 -6.67 -2.61 -4.17
C SER A 276 -6.84 -2.15 -2.71
N PRO A 277 -7.06 -3.08 -1.75
CA PRO A 277 -7.16 -2.70 -0.33
C PRO A 277 -5.89 -2.01 0.20
N GLY A 278 -4.72 -2.41 -0.31
CA GLY A 278 -3.45 -1.72 0.02
C GLY A 278 -3.43 -0.27 -0.47
N ALA A 279 -3.92 -0.02 -1.70
CA ALA A 279 -4.02 1.33 -2.24
C ALA A 279 -5.00 2.20 -1.44
N HIS A 280 -6.12 1.64 -0.98
CA HIS A 280 -7.06 2.32 -0.10
C HIS A 280 -6.36 2.80 1.18
N TRP A 281 -5.63 1.91 1.88
CA TRP A 281 -4.91 2.27 3.10
C TRP A 281 -3.73 3.24 2.88
N MET A 282 -3.10 3.24 1.70
CA MET A 282 -2.16 4.30 1.31
C MET A 282 -2.86 5.65 1.14
N GLY A 283 -4.10 5.66 0.62
CA GLY A 283 -4.97 6.85 0.57
C GLY A 283 -5.33 7.35 1.98
N VAL A 284 -5.78 6.47 2.87
CA VAL A 284 -6.04 6.81 4.29
C VAL A 284 -4.78 7.39 4.96
N THR A 285 -3.59 6.85 4.63
CA THR A 285 -2.32 7.39 5.12
C THR A 285 -2.11 8.84 4.66
N ALA A 286 -2.43 9.15 3.40
CA ALA A 286 -2.35 10.51 2.88
C ALA A 286 -3.32 11.46 3.59
N ILE A 287 -4.57 11.02 3.86
CA ILE A 287 -5.56 11.79 4.65
C ILE A 287 -4.99 12.08 6.04
N ALA A 288 -4.46 11.06 6.74
CA ALA A 288 -3.90 11.22 8.08
C ALA A 288 -2.71 12.19 8.12
N CYS A 289 -1.77 12.08 7.17
CA CYS A 289 -0.65 13.00 7.04
C CYS A 289 -1.09 14.44 6.73
N SER A 290 -2.10 14.59 5.87
CA SER A 290 -2.64 15.91 5.52
C SER A 290 -3.35 16.56 6.70
N GLN A 291 -4.27 15.84 7.35
CA GLN A 291 -5.05 16.36 8.47
C GLN A 291 -4.20 16.69 9.71
N SER A 292 -3.16 15.90 9.97
CA SER A 292 -2.20 16.15 11.06
C SER A 292 -1.12 17.18 10.71
N GLN A 293 -1.16 17.73 9.50
CA GLN A 293 -0.12 18.64 8.98
C GLN A 293 1.30 18.06 9.12
N ALA A 294 1.43 16.76 8.88
CA ALA A 294 2.72 16.08 8.98
C ALA A 294 3.75 16.73 8.04
N GLY A 295 4.95 16.98 8.55
CA GLY A 295 6.06 17.49 7.75
C GLY A 295 6.51 16.47 6.71
N PHE A 296 7.29 16.93 5.71
CA PHE A 296 7.71 16.12 4.56
C PHE A 296 8.38 14.79 4.97
N ALA A 297 9.42 14.84 5.81
CA ALA A 297 10.15 13.65 6.26
C ALA A 297 9.23 12.67 7.01
N LYS A 298 8.35 13.19 7.88
CA LYS A 298 7.37 12.38 8.61
C LYS A 298 6.39 11.69 7.67
N THR A 299 5.96 12.37 6.62
CA THR A 299 5.06 11.80 5.60
C THR A 299 5.73 10.67 4.83
N ILE A 300 6.99 10.85 4.43
CA ILE A 300 7.80 9.77 3.83
C ILE A 300 7.90 8.58 4.80
N GLU A 301 8.21 8.84 6.08
CA GLU A 301 8.33 7.79 7.10
C GLU A 301 7.04 6.98 7.23
N VAL A 302 5.91 7.63 7.45
CA VAL A 302 4.62 6.96 7.67
C VAL A 302 4.20 6.15 6.46
N ASN A 303 4.27 6.74 5.25
CA ASN A 303 3.95 6.01 4.02
C ASN A 303 4.84 4.78 3.83
N THR A 304 6.13 4.90 4.13
CA THR A 304 7.07 3.77 4.02
C THR A 304 6.73 2.66 5.00
N MET A 305 6.39 3.02 6.24
CA MET A 305 6.03 2.03 7.27
C MET A 305 4.74 1.28 6.94
N VAL A 306 3.71 1.99 6.47
CA VAL A 306 2.47 1.36 6.01
C VAL A 306 2.74 0.45 4.82
N ALA A 307 3.51 0.91 3.82
CA ALA A 307 3.83 0.13 2.64
C ALA A 307 4.64 -1.15 2.94
N ILE A 308 5.60 -1.08 3.88
CA ILE A 308 6.33 -2.25 4.38
C ILE A 308 5.37 -3.22 5.06
N GLY A 309 4.52 -2.71 5.96
CA GLY A 309 3.51 -3.52 6.64
C GLY A 309 2.56 -4.21 5.67
N LEU A 310 2.10 -3.51 4.64
CA LEU A 310 1.24 -4.06 3.59
C LEU A 310 1.92 -5.22 2.85
N MET A 311 3.18 -5.07 2.43
CA MET A 311 3.88 -6.12 1.70
C MET A 311 4.08 -7.37 2.55
N ASP A 312 4.56 -7.23 3.78
CA ASP A 312 4.78 -8.35 4.69
C ASP A 312 3.45 -9.02 5.10
N ALA A 313 2.39 -8.25 5.31
CA ALA A 313 1.05 -8.76 5.60
C ALA A 313 0.47 -9.58 4.42
N PHE A 314 0.67 -9.13 3.17
CA PHE A 314 0.27 -9.92 2.01
C PHE A 314 1.09 -11.21 1.88
N ILE A 315 2.38 -11.19 2.18
CA ILE A 315 3.23 -12.39 2.16
C ILE A 315 2.71 -13.43 3.17
N CYS A 316 2.44 -13.03 4.43
CA CYS A 316 1.84 -13.90 5.44
C CYS A 316 0.46 -14.42 5.03
N CYS A 317 -0.43 -13.53 4.61
CA CYS A 317 -1.78 -13.89 4.22
C CYS A 317 -1.80 -14.88 3.04
N TRP A 318 -0.92 -14.70 2.05
CA TRP A 318 -0.81 -15.59 0.89
C TRP A 318 -0.22 -16.95 1.24
N GLU A 319 0.68 -17.03 2.23
CA GLU A 319 1.11 -18.30 2.81
C GLU A 319 -0.10 -19.11 3.31
N ASP A 320 -0.95 -18.50 4.14
CA ASP A 320 -2.10 -19.18 4.71
C ASP A 320 -3.15 -19.56 3.66
N LYS A 321 -3.41 -18.66 2.70
CA LYS A 321 -4.39 -18.89 1.63
C LYS A 321 -4.08 -20.16 0.84
N TYR A 322 -2.89 -20.26 0.31
CA TYR A 322 -2.52 -21.37 -0.58
C TYR A 322 -2.11 -22.64 0.18
N ARG A 323 -1.69 -22.51 1.45
CA ARG A 323 -1.45 -23.64 2.34
C ARG A 323 -2.76 -24.34 2.74
N THR A 324 -3.77 -23.57 3.13
CA THR A 324 -5.07 -24.10 3.57
C THR A 324 -5.98 -24.48 2.40
N ASP A 325 -5.90 -23.76 1.30
CA ASP A 325 -6.67 -23.97 0.07
C ASP A 325 -8.19 -24.08 0.32
N ARG A 326 -8.71 -23.31 1.26
CA ARG A 326 -10.10 -23.42 1.75
C ARG A 326 -11.11 -22.92 0.72
N ILE A 327 -12.22 -23.67 0.62
CA ILE A 327 -13.40 -23.36 -0.21
C ILE A 327 -14.01 -22.01 0.17
N ARG A 328 -14.52 -21.26 -0.83
CA ARG A 328 -15.26 -20.01 -0.63
C ARG A 328 -16.73 -20.24 -0.26
N PRO A 329 -17.37 -19.30 0.48
CA PRO A 329 -18.80 -19.36 0.77
C PRO A 329 -19.66 -19.56 -0.49
N GLU A 330 -19.37 -18.84 -1.57
CA GLU A 330 -20.10 -18.98 -2.83
C GLU A 330 -20.10 -20.43 -3.35
N THR A 331 -18.94 -21.04 -3.41
CA THR A 331 -18.82 -22.42 -3.92
C THR A 331 -19.53 -23.40 -2.96
N ALA A 332 -19.36 -23.21 -1.64
CA ALA A 332 -19.92 -24.12 -0.64
C ALA A 332 -21.46 -23.99 -0.55
N ILE A 333 -21.99 -22.77 -0.52
CA ILE A 333 -23.45 -22.54 -0.46
C ILE A 333 -24.11 -23.09 -1.70
N ARG A 334 -23.56 -22.82 -2.89
CA ARG A 334 -24.13 -23.32 -4.15
C ARG A 334 -24.11 -24.83 -4.27
N ARG A 335 -23.13 -25.51 -3.67
CA ARG A 335 -23.03 -26.98 -3.68
C ARG A 335 -23.94 -27.65 -2.66
N TYR A 336 -24.14 -27.05 -1.49
CA TYR A 336 -24.72 -27.76 -0.33
C TYR A 336 -26.02 -27.18 0.22
N ILE A 337 -26.41 -25.93 -0.19
CA ILE A 337 -27.64 -25.29 0.30
C ILE A 337 -28.53 -24.82 -0.86
N ASP A 338 -28.02 -23.91 -1.72
CA ASP A 338 -28.80 -23.25 -2.75
C ASP A 338 -27.95 -23.04 -4.03
N PRO A 339 -28.20 -23.77 -5.11
CA PRO A 339 -27.41 -23.70 -6.35
C PRO A 339 -27.50 -22.36 -7.06
N HIS A 340 -28.53 -21.54 -6.73
CA HIS A 340 -28.76 -20.22 -7.35
C HIS A 340 -28.20 -19.07 -6.52
N TRP A 341 -27.67 -19.35 -5.32
CA TRP A 341 -27.15 -18.32 -4.44
C TRP A 341 -26.01 -17.52 -5.07
N LYS A 342 -26.00 -16.20 -4.79
CA LYS A 342 -24.94 -15.29 -5.22
C LYS A 342 -24.49 -14.44 -4.02
N PRO A 343 -23.19 -14.21 -3.87
CA PRO A 343 -22.69 -13.24 -2.89
C PRO A 343 -23.05 -11.81 -3.32
N LEU A 344 -23.08 -10.88 -2.38
CA LEU A 344 -23.25 -9.45 -2.67
C LEU A 344 -22.03 -8.91 -3.45
N LEU A 345 -20.83 -9.33 -3.09
CA LEU A 345 -19.57 -8.94 -3.74
C LEU A 345 -19.03 -10.10 -4.58
N GLN A 346 -18.37 -9.76 -5.68
CA GLN A 346 -17.69 -10.77 -6.50
C GLN A 346 -16.60 -11.48 -5.72
N THR A 347 -16.64 -12.81 -5.70
CA THR A 347 -15.64 -13.66 -5.05
C THR A 347 -14.27 -13.49 -5.73
N PRO A 348 -13.21 -13.10 -5.00
CA PRO A 348 -11.89 -12.93 -5.58
C PRO A 348 -11.22 -14.27 -5.94
N PRO A 349 -10.30 -14.28 -6.95
CA PRO A 349 -9.73 -15.52 -7.52
C PRO A 349 -8.55 -16.08 -6.69
N PHE A 350 -8.76 -16.39 -5.43
CA PHE A 350 -7.81 -17.03 -4.52
C PHE A 350 -8.52 -17.69 -3.32
N PRO A 351 -7.88 -18.65 -2.62
CA PRO A 351 -8.47 -19.37 -1.50
C PRO A 351 -9.04 -18.47 -0.41
N GLU A 352 -10.00 -18.99 0.33
CA GLU A 352 -10.79 -18.22 1.29
C GLU A 352 -9.99 -17.81 2.52
N TYR A 353 -9.33 -18.75 3.22
CA TYR A 353 -8.71 -18.55 4.52
C TYR A 353 -7.26 -18.08 4.40
N ILE A 354 -6.91 -17.02 5.07
CA ILE A 354 -7.63 -16.06 5.91
C ILE A 354 -8.09 -14.83 5.10
N SER A 355 -8.91 -13.98 5.71
CA SER A 355 -9.40 -12.76 5.04
C SER A 355 -8.29 -11.74 4.79
N GLY A 356 -7.98 -11.47 3.50
CA GLY A 356 -6.95 -10.50 3.12
C GLY A 356 -7.27 -9.08 3.59
N HIS A 357 -8.52 -8.63 3.46
CA HIS A 357 -8.94 -7.31 3.96
C HIS A 357 -8.73 -7.18 5.46
N SER A 358 -9.06 -8.24 6.25
CA SER A 358 -8.85 -8.23 7.70
C SER A 358 -7.37 -8.05 8.06
N VAL A 359 -6.47 -8.83 7.41
CA VAL A 359 -5.02 -8.75 7.65
C VAL A 359 -4.48 -7.36 7.31
N ILE A 360 -4.76 -6.89 6.08
CA ILE A 360 -4.22 -5.65 5.53
C ILE A 360 -4.73 -4.43 6.29
N SER A 361 -6.04 -4.38 6.56
CA SER A 361 -6.64 -3.25 7.26
C SER A 361 -6.16 -3.16 8.70
N THR A 362 -6.09 -4.29 9.41
CA THR A 362 -5.59 -4.28 10.79
C THR A 362 -4.12 -3.93 10.86
N THR A 363 -3.27 -4.45 9.95
CA THR A 363 -1.85 -4.07 9.88
C THR A 363 -1.68 -2.56 9.69
N SER A 364 -2.41 -1.98 8.74
CA SER A 364 -2.35 -0.54 8.45
C SER A 364 -2.85 0.29 9.63
N ALA A 365 -3.97 -0.11 10.24
CA ALA A 365 -4.55 0.56 11.39
C ALA A 365 -3.60 0.57 12.60
N VAL A 366 -2.94 -0.54 12.90
CA VAL A 366 -1.93 -0.61 13.98
C VAL A 366 -0.79 0.37 13.73
N ILE A 367 -0.25 0.39 12.50
CA ILE A 367 0.84 1.30 12.14
C ILE A 367 0.38 2.76 12.22
N LEU A 368 -0.76 3.11 11.63
CA LEU A 368 -1.29 4.48 11.66
C LEU A 368 -1.63 4.93 13.09
N THR A 369 -2.18 4.04 13.90
CA THR A 369 -2.47 4.31 15.32
C THR A 369 -1.19 4.61 16.12
N HIS A 370 -0.08 3.90 15.84
CA HIS A 370 1.22 4.22 16.43
C HIS A 370 1.68 5.66 16.12
N TYR A 371 1.42 6.15 14.93
CA TYR A 371 1.87 7.48 14.50
C TYR A 371 0.94 8.62 14.90
N PHE A 372 -0.37 8.39 14.91
CA PHE A 372 -1.39 9.43 15.06
C PHE A 372 -2.32 9.28 16.28
N GLY A 373 -2.15 8.18 17.02
CA GLY A 373 -2.94 7.91 18.24
C GLY A 373 -4.24 7.16 18.01
N ASN A 374 -4.85 6.70 19.13
CA ASN A 374 -6.01 5.79 19.11
C ASN A 374 -7.34 6.46 18.72
N SER A 375 -7.43 7.78 18.81
CA SER A 375 -8.68 8.54 18.63
C SER A 375 -8.60 9.50 17.45
N PHE A 376 -7.94 9.09 16.37
CA PHE A 376 -7.79 9.90 15.17
C PHE A 376 -9.08 9.83 14.34
N LYS A 377 -9.87 10.91 14.38
CA LYS A 377 -11.12 11.04 13.60
C LYS A 377 -10.80 11.55 12.20
N TYR A 378 -11.40 10.97 11.17
CA TYR A 378 -11.21 11.40 9.80
C TYR A 378 -12.41 11.03 8.92
N ILE A 379 -12.49 11.68 7.76
CA ILE A 379 -13.40 11.32 6.68
C ILE A 379 -12.57 10.58 5.63
N ASP A 380 -12.99 9.37 5.31
CA ASP A 380 -12.41 8.55 4.26
C ASP A 380 -13.16 8.82 2.95
N ASP A 381 -12.52 9.53 2.06
CA ASP A 381 -12.99 9.90 0.73
C ASP A 381 -12.16 9.26 -0.41
N VAL A 382 -11.33 8.30 -0.08
CA VAL A 382 -10.36 7.68 -1.00
C VAL A 382 -11.03 7.13 -2.26
N GLU A 383 -12.21 6.54 -2.13
CA GLU A 383 -12.94 5.95 -3.25
C GLU A 383 -13.99 6.89 -3.88
N GLN A 384 -14.06 8.15 -3.46
CA GLN A 384 -15.04 9.12 -3.98
C GLN A 384 -14.91 9.33 -5.49
N GLN A 385 -13.69 9.31 -6.02
CA GLN A 385 -13.45 9.40 -7.48
C GLN A 385 -14.04 8.22 -8.28
N PHE A 386 -14.36 7.11 -7.62
CA PHE A 386 -15.01 5.94 -8.22
C PHE A 386 -16.51 5.88 -7.92
N GLY A 387 -17.09 6.98 -7.39
CA GLY A 387 -18.52 7.10 -7.11
C GLY A 387 -18.97 6.50 -5.76
N VAL A 388 -18.03 6.14 -4.88
CA VAL A 388 -18.32 5.62 -3.54
C VAL A 388 -18.43 6.82 -2.57
N PRO A 389 -19.57 6.97 -1.84
CA PRO A 389 -19.73 8.06 -0.88
C PRO A 389 -18.70 8.00 0.26
N PRO A 390 -18.19 9.15 0.73
CA PRO A 390 -17.28 9.19 1.87
C PRO A 390 -17.87 8.61 3.14
N ARG A 391 -17.01 8.05 4.03
CA ARG A 391 -17.41 7.56 5.35
C ARG A 391 -16.56 8.20 6.45
N GLN A 392 -17.18 8.45 7.61
CA GLN A 392 -16.54 9.02 8.78
C GLN A 392 -16.13 7.93 9.77
N PHE A 393 -14.89 8.00 10.25
CA PHE A 393 -14.35 7.10 11.25
C PHE A 393 -13.80 7.86 12.46
N ASN A 394 -13.96 7.28 13.66
CA ASN A 394 -13.41 7.82 14.90
C ASN A 394 -12.00 7.34 15.21
N SER A 395 -11.54 6.29 14.50
CA SER A 395 -10.19 5.73 14.62
C SER A 395 -9.87 4.83 13.42
N PHE A 396 -8.59 4.58 13.19
CA PHE A 396 -8.14 3.59 12.19
C PHE A 396 -8.59 2.17 12.56
N THR A 397 -8.64 1.84 13.85
CA THR A 397 -9.12 0.55 14.33
C THR A 397 -10.60 0.34 14.00
N GLN A 398 -11.45 1.36 14.15
CA GLN A 398 -12.86 1.28 13.74
C GLN A 398 -12.98 0.99 12.24
N ALA A 399 -12.23 1.71 11.40
CA ALA A 399 -12.22 1.49 9.96
C ALA A 399 -11.76 0.08 9.59
N ALA A 400 -10.68 -0.42 10.23
CA ALA A 400 -10.18 -1.77 10.00
C ALA A 400 -11.19 -2.86 10.41
N THR A 401 -11.91 -2.67 11.52
CA THR A 401 -12.96 -3.59 11.96
C THR A 401 -14.12 -3.60 10.97
N GLU A 402 -14.51 -2.44 10.47
CA GLU A 402 -15.55 -2.32 9.45
C GLU A 402 -15.12 -2.97 8.13
N ALA A 403 -13.86 -2.75 7.69
CA ALA A 403 -13.30 -3.40 6.52
C ALA A 403 -13.26 -4.93 6.66
N ALA A 404 -12.99 -5.44 7.84
CA ALA A 404 -12.96 -6.87 8.11
C ALA A 404 -14.36 -7.49 8.02
N ILE A 405 -15.36 -6.94 8.74
CA ILE A 405 -16.73 -7.49 8.74
C ILE A 405 -17.44 -7.30 7.40
N SER A 406 -17.06 -6.30 6.60
CA SER A 406 -17.60 -6.07 5.26
C SER A 406 -17.50 -7.31 4.36
N ARG A 407 -16.50 -8.16 4.59
CA ARG A 407 -16.25 -9.39 3.80
C ARG A 407 -17.24 -10.50 4.10
N PHE A 408 -17.76 -10.53 5.33
CA PHE A 408 -18.85 -11.41 5.72
C PHE A 408 -20.16 -10.98 5.07
N TRP A 409 -20.51 -9.71 5.18
CA TRP A 409 -21.72 -9.16 4.53
C TRP A 409 -21.62 -9.21 3.00
N GLY A 410 -20.41 -9.10 2.46
CA GLY A 410 -20.13 -9.34 1.05
C GLY A 410 -20.37 -10.78 0.59
N GLY A 411 -20.48 -11.73 1.53
CA GLY A 411 -20.72 -13.16 1.24
C GLY A 411 -19.49 -13.90 0.70
N ILE A 412 -18.28 -13.41 0.98
CA ILE A 412 -17.05 -13.95 0.38
C ILE A 412 -16.04 -14.51 1.39
N HIS A 413 -16.31 -14.36 2.70
CA HIS A 413 -15.52 -14.92 3.79
C HIS A 413 -16.40 -15.46 4.92
N PHE A 414 -15.93 -16.54 5.59
CA PHE A 414 -16.47 -17.02 6.84
C PHE A 414 -15.90 -16.22 8.02
N MET A 415 -16.60 -16.25 9.18
CA MET A 415 -16.20 -15.45 10.35
C MET A 415 -14.82 -15.81 10.90
N ASP A 416 -14.48 -17.10 10.98
CA ASP A 416 -13.17 -17.53 11.47
C ASP A 416 -11.99 -17.02 10.60
N ALA A 417 -12.20 -16.87 9.30
CA ALA A 417 -11.19 -16.26 8.42
C ALA A 417 -11.02 -14.75 8.65
N ILE A 418 -12.11 -14.09 9.07
CA ILE A 418 -12.11 -12.67 9.41
C ILE A 418 -11.38 -12.47 10.74
N ASP A 419 -11.76 -13.22 11.78
CA ASP A 419 -11.20 -13.11 13.13
C ASP A 419 -9.71 -13.43 13.14
N ASN A 420 -9.30 -14.53 12.50
CA ASN A 420 -7.90 -14.90 12.37
C ASN A 420 -7.11 -13.93 11.49
N GLY A 421 -7.75 -13.32 10.49
CA GLY A 421 -7.14 -12.26 9.70
C GLY A 421 -6.86 -11.00 10.52
N ILE A 422 -7.78 -10.59 11.41
CA ILE A 422 -7.56 -9.48 12.36
C ILE A 422 -6.37 -9.80 13.28
N LEU A 423 -6.33 -11.01 13.86
CA LEU A 423 -5.23 -11.41 14.75
C LEU A 423 -3.87 -11.42 14.05
N GLN A 424 -3.79 -11.96 12.83
CA GLN A 424 -2.55 -11.94 12.05
C GLN A 424 -2.13 -10.51 11.71
N GLY A 425 -3.07 -9.67 11.26
CA GLY A 425 -2.80 -8.26 10.93
C GLY A 425 -2.29 -7.47 12.14
N TYR A 426 -2.86 -7.71 13.32
CA TYR A 426 -2.39 -7.12 14.57
C TYR A 426 -0.94 -7.54 14.91
N ARG A 427 -0.62 -8.84 14.76
CA ARG A 427 0.74 -9.35 15.00
C ARG A 427 1.76 -8.76 14.03
N VAL A 428 1.45 -8.73 12.74
CA VAL A 428 2.31 -8.14 11.70
C VAL A 428 2.51 -6.63 11.95
N GLY A 429 1.43 -5.87 12.17
CA GLY A 429 1.50 -4.43 12.41
C GLY A 429 2.37 -4.08 13.62
N ASN A 430 2.16 -4.77 14.77
CA ASN A 430 2.99 -4.58 15.96
C ASN A 430 4.46 -4.98 15.73
N TRP A 431 4.72 -6.03 14.97
CA TRP A 431 6.09 -6.43 14.65
C TRP A 431 6.81 -5.34 13.86
N VAL A 432 6.17 -4.79 12.83
CA VAL A 432 6.70 -3.68 12.03
C VAL A 432 7.02 -2.48 12.90
N VAL A 433 6.06 -2.04 13.74
CA VAL A 433 6.24 -0.92 14.67
C VAL A 433 7.41 -1.18 15.61
N ASN A 434 7.47 -2.35 16.24
CA ASN A 434 8.49 -2.69 17.23
C ASN A 434 9.90 -2.79 16.62
N LYS A 435 10.05 -3.41 15.45
CA LYS A 435 11.37 -3.53 14.77
C LYS A 435 11.95 -2.14 14.47
N VAL A 436 11.12 -1.23 13.93
CA VAL A 436 11.58 0.13 13.60
C VAL A 436 11.81 0.97 14.85
N SER A 437 10.96 0.83 15.89
CA SER A 437 11.13 1.59 17.15
C SER A 437 12.36 1.14 17.92
N ARG A 438 12.68 -0.17 17.97
CA ARG A 438 13.90 -0.69 18.61
C ARG A 438 15.16 -0.21 17.92
N GLY A 439 15.18 -0.13 16.59
CA GLY A 439 16.27 0.53 15.86
C GLY A 439 16.45 2.01 16.23
N LYS A 440 15.45 2.62 16.91
CA LYS A 440 15.53 3.99 17.45
C LYS A 440 16.22 4.05 18.81
N GLY A 441 16.34 2.95 19.57
CA GLY A 441 16.76 2.91 20.98
C GLY A 441 18.18 2.45 21.28
N SER A 442 18.93 1.89 20.33
CA SER A 442 20.33 1.50 20.54
C SER A 442 21.27 2.65 20.14
N LYS A 443 21.54 3.54 21.12
CA LYS A 443 22.78 4.31 21.20
C LYS A 443 23.63 3.72 22.31
#